data_fa5fd7dfd02788bceba856834f7cf421
#
_entry.id   fa5fd7dfd02788bceba856834f7cf421
#
_cell.length_a   1.000
_cell.length_b   1.000
_cell.length_c   1.000
_cell.angle_alpha   90.00
_cell.angle_beta   90.00
_cell.angle_gamma   90.00
#
_symmetry.space_group_name_H-M   'P 1'
#
loop_
_entity.id
_entity.type
_entity.pdbx_description
1 polymer ?
#
loop_
_entity_poly.entity_id
_entity_poly.type
_entity_poly.pdbx_seq_one_letter_code
_entity_poly.pdbx_strand_id
1 'polypeptide(L)'
;MSRFNTTTVVERPDTENLAGGEAYTATPKLALINLLLSSFATNQHYRSGDEQVEELVKLIEANDKKYAAKAALVARNKFGMRSVTHVSAAEISRLVSGEEWVKFFLSSVFRRPDDITETLAYYIGKYGKPIPNSLKKGIALALPKFSEYQLAKYRGEGKSVSLVDAVNLTHPIPTDAISKLMVGNLKSEDTWEVRLSAAGNDENAKAKVWFDLISEKKLGYFALLRNLRNILTQADDKTVDLACEALVNETAIEKSLVMPFRFNSAIDALKEHYAEAPSSTKTRKVIQSLSDATDISLKNVPQLAGSTLIAMDCSGSMEGRPIQIASMFTAALAKANPNADVMRFSTDAEYLLVNPADSTMGIANYLLHDLDMCGTNFNSIFEKANKAYDRIVILSDMQAWDGYYVPTESAKNYRSTFNCDPHIFSWDLQGYGSLQFPENKVYALAGFNDKAFQIMETLETDKNALINSIESVAL
;
A
#
# COMPACT_ATOMS: atom_id res chain seq x y z
N MET A 1 26.21 -31.00 31.41
CA MET A 1 25.22 -30.05 30.94
C MET A 1 23.90 -30.35 31.63
N SER A 2 23.29 -29.35 32.30
CA SER A 2 21.99 -29.54 32.94
C SER A 2 20.92 -29.78 31.86
N ARG A 3 20.15 -30.87 32.01
CA ARG A 3 19.10 -31.25 31.05
C ARG A 3 17.82 -30.44 31.23
N PHE A 4 17.59 -29.81 32.38
CA PHE A 4 16.34 -29.19 32.76
C PHE A 4 16.51 -27.69 33.14
N ASN A 5 17.71 -27.25 33.51
CA ASN A 5 18.01 -25.86 33.84
C ASN A 5 18.77 -25.25 32.65
N THR A 6 18.02 -24.86 31.65
CA THR A 6 18.56 -24.13 30.49
C THR A 6 18.58 -22.66 30.79
N THR A 7 19.61 -21.96 30.39
CA THR A 7 19.68 -20.48 30.46
C THR A 7 18.54 -19.90 29.65
N THR A 8 17.68 -19.13 30.29
CA THR A 8 16.68 -18.34 29.56
C THR A 8 17.46 -17.29 28.76
N VAL A 9 17.49 -17.41 27.46
CA VAL A 9 18.07 -16.39 26.59
C VAL A 9 17.13 -15.18 26.68
N VAL A 10 17.58 -14.14 27.36
CA VAL A 10 16.90 -12.85 27.34
C VAL A 10 17.29 -12.20 26.01
N GLU A 11 16.36 -12.18 25.07
CA GLU A 11 16.56 -11.44 23.83
C GLU A 11 16.65 -9.94 24.17
N ARG A 12 17.79 -9.34 23.88
CA ARG A 12 18.05 -7.91 24.07
C ARG A 12 17.99 -7.22 22.70
N PRO A 13 17.59 -5.94 22.67
CA PRO A 13 17.74 -5.13 21.49
C PRO A 13 19.17 -5.24 20.93
N ASP A 14 19.30 -5.35 19.62
CA ASP A 14 20.56 -5.54 18.90
C ASP A 14 20.85 -4.41 17.90
N THR A 15 19.92 -3.44 17.79
CA THR A 15 20.05 -2.27 16.92
C THR A 15 19.30 -1.08 17.52
N GLU A 16 19.41 0.07 16.85
CA GLU A 16 18.60 1.27 17.11
C GLU A 16 17.67 1.54 15.91
N ASN A 17 16.49 2.07 16.19
CA ASN A 17 15.59 2.56 15.16
C ASN A 17 16.01 3.96 14.67
N LEU A 18 15.33 4.51 13.67
CA LEU A 18 15.68 5.81 13.08
C LEU A 18 15.40 7.00 14.02
N ALA A 19 14.62 6.81 15.07
CA ALA A 19 14.39 7.80 16.12
C ALA A 19 15.42 7.73 17.26
N GLY A 20 16.37 6.78 17.21
CA GLY A 20 17.41 6.57 18.23
C GLY A 20 16.97 5.70 19.40
N GLY A 21 15.81 5.05 19.34
CA GLY A 21 15.35 4.11 20.35
C GLY A 21 15.91 2.69 20.12
N GLU A 22 16.04 1.93 21.21
CA GLU A 22 16.43 0.52 21.16
C GLU A 22 15.42 -0.30 20.34
N ALA A 23 15.93 -1.18 19.46
CA ALA A 23 15.14 -1.96 18.52
C ALA A 23 15.75 -3.34 18.23
N TYR A 24 15.04 -4.14 17.46
CA TYR A 24 15.48 -5.45 17.00
C TYR A 24 15.65 -5.46 15.48
N THR A 25 16.69 -6.14 15.02
CA THR A 25 16.94 -6.31 13.59
C THR A 25 15.93 -7.30 12.98
N ALA A 26 15.22 -6.90 11.94
CA ALA A 26 14.39 -7.79 11.16
C ALA A 26 15.26 -8.71 10.28
N THR A 27 14.81 -9.94 10.03
CA THR A 27 15.45 -10.80 9.02
C THR A 27 15.41 -10.14 7.65
N PRO A 28 16.40 -10.39 6.77
CA PRO A 28 16.41 -9.79 5.43
C PRO A 28 15.14 -10.03 4.62
N LYS A 29 14.50 -11.20 4.78
CA LYS A 29 13.23 -11.52 4.11
C LYS A 29 12.09 -10.64 4.61
N LEU A 30 11.98 -10.49 5.93
CA LEU A 30 10.93 -9.66 6.54
C LEU A 30 11.14 -8.18 6.23
N ALA A 31 12.37 -7.68 6.36
CA ALA A 31 12.71 -6.29 6.02
C ALA A 31 12.39 -5.97 4.55
N LEU A 32 12.72 -6.87 3.61
CA LEU A 32 12.42 -6.69 2.19
C LEU A 32 10.91 -6.59 1.94
N ILE A 33 10.12 -7.50 2.50
CA ILE A 33 8.67 -7.48 2.24
C ILE A 33 8.00 -6.29 2.93
N ASN A 34 8.42 -5.92 4.14
CA ASN A 34 7.91 -4.72 4.81
C ASN A 34 8.16 -3.47 3.96
N LEU A 35 9.38 -3.28 3.47
CA LEU A 35 9.70 -2.13 2.61
C LEU A 35 8.90 -2.17 1.31
N LEU A 36 8.79 -3.33 0.64
CA LEU A 36 8.02 -3.47 -0.60
C LEU A 36 6.54 -3.17 -0.43
N LEU A 37 5.94 -3.47 0.74
CA LEU A 37 4.51 -3.28 0.99
C LEU A 37 4.17 -1.94 1.62
N SER A 38 5.14 -1.24 2.23
CA SER A 38 4.91 0.00 2.97
C SER A 38 5.54 1.24 2.31
N SER A 39 6.44 1.08 1.32
CA SER A 39 7.14 2.19 0.68
C SER A 39 6.55 2.58 -0.67
N PHE A 40 6.39 3.89 -0.89
CA PHE A 40 6.05 4.48 -2.19
C PHE A 40 7.26 5.11 -2.89
N ALA A 41 8.48 4.94 -2.33
CA ALA A 41 9.70 5.63 -2.76
C ALA A 41 9.50 7.16 -2.80
N THR A 42 8.86 7.71 -1.78
CA THR A 42 8.65 9.14 -1.55
C THR A 42 9.15 9.51 -0.17
N ASN A 43 9.47 10.77 0.06
CA ASN A 43 9.96 11.21 1.37
C ASN A 43 8.98 10.81 2.49
N GLN A 44 9.56 10.29 3.56
CA GLN A 44 8.93 9.92 4.81
C GLN A 44 9.52 10.81 5.93
N HIS A 45 9.04 10.65 7.17
CA HIS A 45 9.52 11.46 8.29
C HIS A 45 11.03 11.28 8.53
N TYR A 46 11.50 10.04 8.63
CA TYR A 46 12.89 9.72 8.96
C TYR A 46 13.75 9.36 7.74
N ARG A 47 13.19 9.19 6.55
CA ARG A 47 13.93 8.70 5.37
C ARG A 47 13.40 9.30 4.07
N SER A 48 14.32 9.75 3.22
CA SER A 48 14.00 10.24 1.87
C SER A 48 13.59 9.10 0.93
N GLY A 49 13.00 9.44 -0.21
CA GLY A 49 12.68 8.47 -1.25
C GLY A 49 13.91 7.79 -1.82
N ASP A 50 15.02 8.52 -1.97
CA ASP A 50 16.28 7.97 -2.49
C ASP A 50 16.91 6.98 -1.50
N GLU A 51 16.93 7.28 -0.21
CA GLU A 51 17.39 6.36 0.83
C GLU A 51 16.55 5.07 0.90
N GLN A 52 15.23 5.17 0.67
CA GLN A 52 14.38 3.98 0.56
C GLN A 52 14.76 3.11 -0.64
N VAL A 53 15.08 3.73 -1.77
CA VAL A 53 15.54 3.01 -2.98
C VAL A 53 16.89 2.35 -2.73
N GLU A 54 17.82 3.02 -2.06
CA GLU A 54 19.13 2.44 -1.70
C GLU A 54 18.98 1.26 -0.75
N GLU A 55 18.13 1.38 0.27
CA GLU A 55 17.83 0.29 1.20
C GLU A 55 17.17 -0.90 0.49
N LEU A 56 16.21 -0.65 -0.41
CA LEU A 56 15.60 -1.69 -1.23
C LEU A 56 16.65 -2.47 -2.03
N VAL A 57 17.63 -1.78 -2.62
CA VAL A 57 18.73 -2.42 -3.37
C VAL A 57 19.56 -3.33 -2.46
N LYS A 58 19.96 -2.86 -1.28
CA LYS A 58 20.70 -3.65 -0.29
C LYS A 58 19.90 -4.90 0.14
N LEU A 59 18.62 -4.74 0.40
CA LEU A 59 17.75 -5.86 0.77
C LEU A 59 17.56 -6.87 -0.36
N ILE A 60 17.47 -6.43 -1.61
CA ILE A 60 17.45 -7.34 -2.78
C ILE A 60 18.79 -8.08 -2.89
N GLU A 61 19.92 -7.41 -2.65
CA GLU A 61 21.25 -8.03 -2.68
C GLU A 61 21.45 -9.05 -1.53
N ALA A 62 20.94 -8.76 -0.36
CA ALA A 62 21.02 -9.63 0.82
C ALA A 62 20.12 -10.87 0.76
N ASN A 63 19.05 -10.87 -0.06
CA ASN A 63 18.10 -11.96 -0.18
C ASN A 63 18.40 -12.89 -1.36
N ASP A 64 17.83 -14.10 -1.32
CA ASP A 64 17.71 -14.94 -2.49
C ASP A 64 16.95 -14.20 -3.61
N LYS A 65 17.47 -14.24 -4.82
CA LYS A 65 16.95 -13.43 -5.93
C LYS A 65 15.57 -13.92 -6.42
N LYS A 66 15.29 -15.23 -6.28
CA LYS A 66 13.95 -15.76 -6.57
C LYS A 66 12.95 -15.31 -5.52
N TYR A 67 13.35 -15.32 -4.24
CA TYR A 67 12.51 -14.76 -3.18
C TYR A 67 12.21 -13.27 -3.42
N ALA A 68 13.23 -12.46 -3.71
CA ALA A 68 13.05 -11.04 -4.01
C ALA A 68 12.11 -10.79 -5.21
N ALA A 69 12.24 -11.61 -6.26
CA ALA A 69 11.34 -11.54 -7.41
C ALA A 69 9.89 -11.91 -7.05
N LYS A 70 9.69 -12.98 -6.28
CA LYS A 70 8.37 -13.39 -5.79
C LYS A 70 7.74 -12.31 -4.89
N ALA A 71 8.52 -11.71 -3.98
CA ALA A 71 8.09 -10.62 -3.13
C ALA A 71 7.66 -9.39 -3.95
N ALA A 72 8.42 -9.02 -4.98
CA ALA A 72 8.06 -7.94 -5.91
C ALA A 72 6.78 -8.26 -6.70
N LEU A 73 6.57 -9.51 -7.14
CA LEU A 73 5.33 -9.93 -7.79
C LEU A 73 4.12 -9.82 -6.85
N VAL A 74 4.26 -10.24 -5.60
CA VAL A 74 3.20 -10.09 -4.58
C VAL A 74 2.90 -8.62 -4.36
N ALA A 75 3.91 -7.80 -4.13
CA ALA A 75 3.77 -6.36 -3.94
C ALA A 75 3.06 -5.69 -5.13
N ARG A 76 3.41 -6.05 -6.37
CA ARG A 76 2.79 -5.50 -7.58
C ARG A 76 1.38 -6.00 -7.83
N ASN A 77 1.17 -7.30 -7.74
CA ASN A 77 -0.04 -7.96 -8.23
C ASN A 77 -1.15 -8.05 -7.17
N LYS A 78 -0.80 -8.15 -5.89
CA LYS A 78 -1.77 -8.22 -4.79
C LYS A 78 -1.94 -6.89 -4.05
N PHE A 79 -0.85 -6.12 -3.89
CA PHE A 79 -0.85 -4.88 -3.12
C PHE A 79 -0.82 -3.62 -3.98
N GLY A 80 -0.65 -3.71 -5.30
CA GLY A 80 -0.68 -2.57 -6.22
C GLY A 80 0.54 -1.65 -6.12
N MET A 81 1.60 -2.06 -5.43
CA MET A 81 2.83 -1.27 -5.28
C MET A 81 3.55 -1.12 -6.62
N ARG A 82 4.06 0.08 -6.92
CA ARG A 82 4.62 0.38 -8.24
C ARG A 82 6.09 0.79 -8.20
N SER A 83 6.43 1.93 -7.63
CA SER A 83 7.80 2.48 -7.69
C SER A 83 8.85 1.49 -7.19
N VAL A 84 8.61 0.86 -6.03
CA VAL A 84 9.51 -0.16 -5.46
C VAL A 84 9.62 -1.40 -6.36
N THR A 85 8.58 -1.74 -7.11
CA THR A 85 8.61 -2.90 -8.02
C THR A 85 9.33 -2.59 -9.34
N HIS A 86 9.33 -1.33 -9.80
CA HIS A 86 10.17 -0.89 -10.94
C HIS A 86 11.66 -1.00 -10.61
N VAL A 87 12.05 -0.54 -9.39
CA VAL A 87 13.41 -0.71 -8.87
C VAL A 87 13.76 -2.19 -8.76
N SER A 88 12.89 -3.01 -8.15
CA SER A 88 13.13 -4.45 -8.01
C SER A 88 13.32 -5.15 -9.35
N ALA A 89 12.51 -4.81 -10.37
CA ALA A 89 12.62 -5.37 -11.72
C ALA A 89 13.99 -5.03 -12.35
N ALA A 90 14.44 -3.80 -12.22
CA ALA A 90 15.74 -3.35 -12.73
C ALA A 90 16.89 -4.05 -12.03
N GLU A 91 16.90 -4.08 -10.69
CA GLU A 91 17.99 -4.64 -9.88
C GLU A 91 18.09 -6.16 -10.02
N ILE A 92 16.97 -6.89 -10.01
CA ILE A 92 16.98 -8.34 -10.21
C ILE A 92 17.51 -8.67 -11.61
N SER A 93 17.14 -7.91 -12.65
CA SER A 93 17.68 -8.12 -14.00
C SER A 93 19.18 -7.80 -14.11
N ARG A 94 19.72 -6.93 -13.27
CA ARG A 94 21.16 -6.63 -13.15
C ARG A 94 21.92 -7.76 -12.46
N LEU A 95 21.36 -8.23 -11.35
CA LEU A 95 22.02 -9.19 -10.45
C LEU A 95 21.96 -10.63 -10.97
N VAL A 96 20.97 -10.95 -11.82
CA VAL A 96 20.76 -12.32 -12.31
C VAL A 96 20.97 -12.38 -13.83
N SER A 97 21.99 -13.14 -14.24
CA SER A 97 22.33 -13.35 -15.65
C SER A 97 22.10 -14.80 -16.06
N GLY A 98 21.58 -15.01 -17.26
CA GLY A 98 21.44 -16.34 -17.88
C GLY A 98 20.22 -17.15 -17.42
N GLU A 99 19.53 -16.75 -16.37
CA GLU A 99 18.38 -17.46 -15.82
C GLU A 99 17.08 -17.13 -16.57
N GLU A 100 16.42 -18.18 -17.08
CA GLU A 100 15.21 -18.02 -17.90
C GLU A 100 14.01 -17.45 -17.11
N TRP A 101 13.89 -17.76 -15.84
CA TRP A 101 12.78 -17.30 -15.00
C TRP A 101 12.69 -15.77 -14.91
N VAL A 102 13.83 -15.04 -15.06
CA VAL A 102 13.84 -13.58 -14.97
C VAL A 102 12.97 -12.92 -16.03
N LYS A 103 12.97 -13.43 -17.27
CA LYS A 103 12.11 -12.88 -18.34
C LYS A 103 10.61 -13.06 -18.03
N PHE A 104 10.23 -14.17 -17.38
CA PHE A 104 8.84 -14.44 -16.98
C PHE A 104 8.43 -13.57 -15.80
N PHE A 105 9.31 -13.44 -14.81
CA PHE A 105 9.14 -12.50 -13.70
C PHE A 105 8.87 -11.08 -14.23
N LEU A 106 9.75 -10.55 -15.09
CA LEU A 106 9.62 -9.21 -15.67
C LEU A 106 8.32 -9.04 -16.45
N SER A 107 7.99 -10.04 -17.28
CA SER A 107 6.73 -10.03 -18.04
C SER A 107 5.47 -10.06 -17.16
N SER A 108 5.57 -10.58 -15.94
CA SER A 108 4.46 -10.70 -14.97
C SER A 108 4.36 -9.49 -14.07
N VAL A 109 5.47 -8.80 -13.76
CA VAL A 109 5.48 -7.59 -12.93
C VAL A 109 5.05 -6.36 -13.73
N PHE A 110 5.28 -6.32 -15.05
CA PHE A 110 4.84 -5.23 -15.91
C PHE A 110 3.37 -5.37 -16.27
N ARG A 111 2.51 -4.71 -15.49
CA ARG A 111 1.05 -4.71 -15.67
C ARG A 111 0.53 -3.55 -16.53
N ARG A 112 1.37 -2.54 -16.74
CA ARG A 112 1.07 -1.35 -17.54
C ARG A 112 2.26 -1.02 -18.42
N PRO A 113 2.06 -0.43 -19.59
CA PRO A 113 3.18 -0.02 -20.44
C PRO A 113 4.18 0.92 -19.75
N ASP A 114 3.71 1.81 -18.90
CA ASP A 114 4.58 2.74 -18.17
C ASP A 114 5.41 2.07 -17.06
N ASP A 115 5.08 0.86 -16.60
CA ASP A 115 5.96 0.08 -15.73
C ASP A 115 7.30 -0.24 -16.44
N ILE A 116 7.26 -0.44 -17.76
CA ILE A 116 8.45 -0.71 -18.59
C ILE A 116 9.33 0.54 -18.69
N THR A 117 8.74 1.68 -19.05
CA THR A 117 9.49 2.92 -19.24
C THR A 117 10.08 3.46 -17.93
N GLU A 118 9.36 3.34 -16.82
CA GLU A 118 9.86 3.71 -15.48
C GLU A 118 11.03 2.80 -15.05
N THR A 119 10.93 1.48 -15.28
CA THR A 119 12.02 0.54 -14.99
C THR A 119 13.26 0.83 -15.84
N LEU A 120 13.08 1.12 -17.15
CA LEU A 120 14.18 1.49 -18.03
C LEU A 120 14.81 2.83 -17.66
N ALA A 121 13.99 3.82 -17.30
CA ALA A 121 14.45 5.14 -16.87
C ALA A 121 15.31 5.04 -15.61
N TYR A 122 14.85 4.26 -14.62
CA TYR A 122 15.63 3.98 -13.40
C TYR A 122 16.96 3.29 -13.76
N TYR A 123 16.90 2.19 -14.54
CA TYR A 123 18.11 1.43 -14.87
C TYR A 123 19.14 2.29 -15.62
N ILE A 124 18.70 2.97 -16.69
CA ILE A 124 19.59 3.79 -17.53
C ILE A 124 20.12 5.00 -16.75
N GLY A 125 19.29 5.62 -15.90
CA GLY A 125 19.71 6.76 -15.08
C GLY A 125 20.78 6.39 -14.07
N LYS A 126 20.70 5.17 -13.49
CA LYS A 126 21.63 4.72 -12.46
C LYS A 126 22.89 4.03 -13.02
N TYR A 127 22.73 3.21 -14.06
CA TYR A 127 23.77 2.32 -14.58
C TYR A 127 24.20 2.61 -16.02
N GLY A 128 23.46 3.45 -16.74
CA GLY A 128 23.74 3.73 -18.15
C GLY A 128 23.36 2.57 -19.09
N LYS A 129 23.95 2.58 -20.28
CA LYS A 129 23.83 1.52 -21.28
C LYS A 129 25.15 0.73 -21.36
N PRO A 130 25.11 -0.56 -21.74
CA PRO A 130 23.97 -1.35 -22.23
C PRO A 130 23.06 -1.88 -21.10
N ILE A 131 21.77 -2.09 -21.41
CA ILE A 131 20.83 -2.75 -20.49
C ILE A 131 21.00 -4.28 -20.52
N PRO A 132 20.72 -5.01 -19.42
CA PRO A 132 20.87 -6.47 -19.35
C PRO A 132 19.99 -7.21 -20.36
N ASN A 133 20.51 -8.34 -20.88
CA ASN A 133 19.74 -9.17 -21.82
C ASN A 133 18.47 -9.76 -21.17
N SER A 134 18.50 -10.07 -19.87
CA SER A 134 17.32 -10.50 -19.11
C SER A 134 16.23 -9.43 -19.14
N LEU A 135 16.59 -8.15 -18.94
CA LEU A 135 15.66 -7.02 -18.99
C LEU A 135 15.08 -6.86 -20.44
N LYS A 136 15.94 -6.93 -21.45
CA LYS A 136 15.49 -6.87 -22.87
C LYS A 136 14.47 -7.96 -23.19
N LYS A 137 14.77 -9.21 -22.83
CA LYS A 137 13.89 -10.36 -23.09
C LYS A 137 12.57 -10.25 -22.31
N GLY A 138 12.59 -9.79 -21.05
CA GLY A 138 11.39 -9.60 -20.24
C GLY A 138 10.47 -8.53 -20.81
N ILE A 139 11.02 -7.39 -21.23
CA ILE A 139 10.27 -6.30 -21.88
C ILE A 139 9.72 -6.77 -23.22
N ALA A 140 10.53 -7.44 -24.05
CA ALA A 140 10.09 -7.98 -25.34
C ALA A 140 8.92 -8.97 -25.18
N LEU A 141 8.90 -9.74 -24.10
CA LEU A 141 7.81 -10.66 -23.77
C LEU A 141 6.56 -9.94 -23.22
N ALA A 142 6.74 -8.79 -22.54
CA ALA A 142 5.64 -8.03 -21.96
C ALA A 142 4.90 -7.14 -22.96
N LEU A 143 5.62 -6.45 -23.84
CA LEU A 143 5.06 -5.45 -24.77
C LEU A 143 3.90 -5.98 -25.63
N PRO A 144 3.95 -7.20 -26.21
CA PRO A 144 2.86 -7.73 -27.03
C PRO A 144 1.54 -7.99 -26.27
N LYS A 145 1.56 -7.98 -24.95
CA LYS A 145 0.38 -8.21 -24.10
C LYS A 145 -0.51 -6.96 -24.00
N PHE A 146 0.01 -5.78 -24.32
CA PHE A 146 -0.71 -4.53 -24.17
C PHE A 146 -1.55 -4.20 -25.40
N SER A 147 -2.77 -3.74 -25.14
CA SER A 147 -3.68 -3.29 -26.19
C SER A 147 -3.24 -1.95 -26.80
N GLU A 148 -3.75 -1.61 -27.99
CA GLU A 148 -3.53 -0.32 -28.63
C GLU A 148 -3.91 0.85 -27.71
N TYR A 149 -5.04 0.77 -27.01
CA TYR A 149 -5.46 1.76 -26.03
C TYR A 149 -4.44 1.98 -24.90
N GLN A 150 -3.90 0.89 -24.34
CA GLN A 150 -2.89 0.98 -23.29
C GLN A 150 -1.59 1.59 -23.79
N LEU A 151 -1.12 1.20 -24.98
CA LEU A 151 0.08 1.78 -25.60
C LEU A 151 -0.12 3.27 -25.90
N ALA A 152 -1.28 3.66 -26.45
CA ALA A 152 -1.61 5.06 -26.72
C ALA A 152 -1.61 5.92 -25.45
N LYS A 153 -2.24 5.40 -24.38
CA LYS A 153 -2.36 6.09 -23.08
C LYS A 153 -1.01 6.34 -22.41
N TYR A 154 -0.04 5.44 -22.57
CA TYR A 154 1.23 5.47 -21.82
C TYR A 154 2.44 5.66 -22.74
N ARG A 155 2.29 6.31 -23.90
CA ARG A 155 3.38 6.52 -24.88
C ARG A 155 4.66 7.09 -24.29
N GLY A 156 4.54 7.97 -23.31
CA GLY A 156 5.68 8.61 -22.63
C GLY A 156 6.41 9.64 -23.51
N GLU A 157 5.74 10.29 -24.44
CA GLU A 157 6.31 11.38 -25.23
C GLU A 157 6.81 12.52 -24.36
N GLY A 158 8.02 13.00 -24.64
CA GLY A 158 8.68 14.05 -23.85
C GLY A 158 9.32 13.58 -22.54
N LYS A 159 9.24 12.28 -22.20
CA LYS A 159 9.96 11.69 -21.08
C LYS A 159 11.34 11.18 -21.50
N SER A 160 12.24 10.97 -20.54
CA SER A 160 13.60 10.45 -20.76
C SER A 160 13.63 9.09 -21.47
N VAL A 161 12.61 8.26 -21.28
CA VAL A 161 12.40 6.98 -21.96
C VAL A 161 10.96 6.88 -22.41
N SER A 162 10.71 6.72 -23.68
CA SER A 162 9.39 6.49 -24.28
C SER A 162 9.15 5.00 -24.55
N LEU A 163 7.90 4.63 -24.90
CA LEU A 163 7.61 3.26 -25.35
C LEU A 163 8.28 2.94 -26.69
N VAL A 164 8.49 3.93 -27.57
CA VAL A 164 9.23 3.76 -28.82
C VAL A 164 10.68 3.37 -28.52
N ASP A 165 11.30 4.02 -27.52
CA ASP A 165 12.66 3.65 -27.08
C ASP A 165 12.69 2.22 -26.54
N ALA A 166 11.68 1.82 -25.77
CA ALA A 166 11.58 0.46 -25.24
C ALA A 166 11.49 -0.58 -26.38
N VAL A 167 10.68 -0.33 -27.40
CA VAL A 167 10.59 -1.22 -28.60
C VAL A 167 11.93 -1.29 -29.33
N ASN A 168 12.57 -0.15 -29.57
CA ASN A 168 13.89 -0.09 -30.25
C ASN A 168 15.01 -0.78 -29.47
N LEU A 169 14.95 -0.76 -28.14
CA LEU A 169 15.96 -1.42 -27.28
C LEU A 169 15.77 -2.93 -27.16
N THR A 170 14.53 -3.41 -27.31
CA THR A 170 14.18 -4.79 -26.92
C THR A 170 13.69 -5.68 -28.07
N HIS A 171 13.32 -5.10 -29.20
CA HIS A 171 12.87 -5.79 -30.41
C HIS A 171 11.79 -6.86 -30.12
N PRO A 172 10.62 -6.49 -29.57
CA PRO A 172 9.53 -7.43 -29.28
C PRO A 172 8.95 -8.02 -30.58
N ILE A 173 8.23 -9.14 -30.46
CA ILE A 173 7.44 -9.66 -31.55
C ILE A 173 6.43 -8.59 -31.99
N PRO A 174 6.41 -8.21 -33.28
CA PRO A 174 5.51 -7.21 -33.81
C PRO A 174 4.04 -7.62 -33.62
N THR A 175 3.23 -6.71 -33.07
CA THR A 175 1.77 -6.78 -33.11
C THR A 175 1.25 -5.56 -33.88
N ASP A 176 0.00 -5.58 -34.31
CA ASP A 176 -0.63 -4.41 -34.93
C ASP A 176 -0.50 -3.15 -34.05
N ALA A 177 -0.73 -3.29 -32.75
CA ALA A 177 -0.59 -2.19 -31.80
C ALA A 177 0.86 -1.66 -31.69
N ILE A 178 1.86 -2.54 -31.64
CA ILE A 178 3.28 -2.15 -31.64
C ILE A 178 3.67 -1.48 -32.96
N SER A 179 3.21 -2.01 -34.07
CA SER A 179 3.48 -1.44 -35.39
C SER A 179 2.91 -0.02 -35.53
N LYS A 180 1.68 0.19 -35.08
CA LYS A 180 1.05 1.53 -34.99
C LYS A 180 1.78 2.48 -34.05
N LEU A 181 2.29 1.99 -32.91
CA LEU A 181 3.11 2.78 -32.00
C LEU A 181 4.37 3.29 -32.71
N MET A 182 5.06 2.42 -33.45
CA MET A 182 6.33 2.76 -34.13
C MET A 182 6.17 3.77 -35.27
N VAL A 183 5.04 3.74 -35.99
CA VAL A 183 4.73 4.71 -37.03
C VAL A 183 3.95 5.94 -36.56
N GLY A 184 3.70 6.05 -35.25
CA GLY A 184 2.97 7.18 -34.69
C GLY A 184 1.45 7.19 -34.99
N ASN A 185 0.88 6.04 -35.36
CA ASN A 185 -0.51 5.92 -35.80
C ASN A 185 -1.43 5.20 -34.79
N LEU A 186 -1.11 5.31 -33.48
CA LEU A 186 -1.99 4.80 -32.43
C LEU A 186 -3.26 5.65 -32.34
N LYS A 187 -4.40 4.99 -32.16
CA LYS A 187 -5.67 5.66 -31.88
C LYS A 187 -5.66 6.22 -30.46
N SER A 188 -5.15 7.43 -30.28
CA SER A 188 -5.15 8.14 -28.99
C SER A 188 -6.51 8.78 -28.67
N GLU A 189 -7.39 8.91 -29.67
CA GLU A 189 -8.67 9.61 -29.63
C GLU A 189 -9.65 9.02 -28.59
N ASP A 190 -9.51 7.75 -28.26
CA ASP A 190 -10.37 7.05 -27.29
C ASP A 190 -9.96 7.20 -25.82
N THR A 191 -8.81 7.85 -25.55
CA THR A 191 -8.41 8.07 -24.14
C THR A 191 -9.28 9.17 -23.51
N TRP A 192 -9.62 9.04 -22.22
CA TRP A 192 -10.49 10.00 -21.55
C TRP A 192 -9.88 11.42 -21.59
N GLU A 193 -8.56 11.54 -21.49
CA GLU A 193 -7.83 12.81 -21.57
C GLU A 193 -8.06 13.51 -22.92
N VAL A 194 -7.94 12.77 -24.01
CA VAL A 194 -8.09 13.31 -25.38
C VAL A 194 -9.54 13.64 -25.67
N ARG A 195 -10.49 12.77 -25.29
CA ARG A 195 -11.94 13.03 -25.47
C ARG A 195 -12.40 14.29 -24.74
N LEU A 196 -11.94 14.52 -23.50
CA LEU A 196 -12.25 15.73 -22.76
C LEU A 196 -11.57 16.98 -23.35
N SER A 197 -10.32 16.87 -23.80
CA SER A 197 -9.62 17.96 -24.48
C SER A 197 -10.31 18.34 -25.78
N ALA A 198 -10.80 17.37 -26.56
CA ALA A 198 -11.54 17.62 -27.80
C ALA A 198 -12.89 18.32 -27.57
N ALA A 199 -13.53 18.14 -26.41
CA ALA A 199 -14.75 18.86 -26.04
C ALA A 199 -14.50 20.36 -25.76
N GLY A 200 -13.25 20.79 -25.62
CA GLY A 200 -12.87 22.20 -25.46
C GLY A 200 -13.53 22.83 -24.24
N ASN A 201 -14.17 23.98 -24.46
CA ASN A 201 -14.91 24.73 -23.43
C ASN A 201 -16.44 24.51 -23.48
N ASP A 202 -16.93 23.62 -24.35
CA ASP A 202 -18.35 23.32 -24.46
C ASP A 202 -18.77 22.41 -23.28
N GLU A 203 -19.60 22.96 -22.37
CA GLU A 203 -20.09 22.25 -21.18
C GLU A 203 -20.99 21.07 -21.55
N ASN A 204 -21.84 21.19 -22.60
CA ASN A 204 -22.70 20.09 -23.03
C ASN A 204 -21.88 18.96 -23.65
N ALA A 205 -20.86 19.30 -24.43
CA ALA A 205 -19.94 18.30 -24.98
C ALA A 205 -19.18 17.58 -23.86
N LYS A 206 -18.69 18.28 -22.83
CA LYS A 206 -18.04 17.67 -21.66
C LYS A 206 -18.98 16.74 -20.88
N ALA A 207 -20.22 17.19 -20.63
CA ALA A 207 -21.22 16.37 -19.94
C ALA A 207 -21.49 15.06 -20.70
N LYS A 208 -21.62 15.13 -22.02
CA LYS A 208 -21.77 13.96 -22.88
C LYS A 208 -20.55 13.04 -22.83
N VAL A 209 -19.33 13.59 -22.88
CA VAL A 209 -18.08 12.80 -22.78
C VAL A 209 -18.01 12.05 -21.45
N TRP A 210 -18.36 12.68 -20.32
CA TRP A 210 -18.40 12.01 -19.03
C TRP A 210 -19.44 10.87 -19.01
N PHE A 211 -20.65 11.12 -19.54
CA PHE A 211 -21.66 10.07 -19.64
C PHE A 211 -21.17 8.86 -20.46
N ASP A 212 -20.62 9.12 -21.65
CA ASP A 212 -20.12 8.07 -22.55
C ASP A 212 -18.98 7.28 -21.89
N LEU A 213 -18.01 7.96 -21.28
CA LEU A 213 -16.85 7.32 -20.62
C LEU A 213 -17.24 6.40 -19.45
N ILE A 214 -18.23 6.83 -18.65
CA ILE A 214 -18.68 6.06 -17.49
C ILE A 214 -19.59 4.91 -17.93
N SER A 215 -20.59 5.17 -18.79
CA SER A 215 -21.54 4.17 -19.28
C SER A 215 -20.87 3.06 -20.09
N GLU A 216 -19.88 3.40 -20.94
CA GLU A 216 -19.08 2.46 -21.72
C GLU A 216 -17.95 1.78 -20.90
N LYS A 217 -17.82 2.10 -19.59
CA LYS A 217 -16.76 1.59 -18.70
C LYS A 217 -15.35 1.85 -19.23
N LYS A 218 -15.16 2.94 -19.98
CA LYS A 218 -13.86 3.39 -20.52
C LYS A 218 -13.08 4.26 -19.53
N LEU A 219 -13.70 4.76 -18.46
CA LEU A 219 -13.04 5.47 -17.39
C LEU A 219 -12.54 4.49 -16.33
N GLY A 220 -11.22 4.32 -16.23
CA GLY A 220 -10.62 3.45 -15.21
C GLY A 220 -10.89 3.98 -13.79
N TYR A 221 -10.97 3.09 -12.80
CA TYR A 221 -11.40 3.41 -11.43
C TYR A 221 -10.60 4.55 -10.78
N PHE A 222 -9.27 4.55 -10.92
CA PHE A 222 -8.44 5.66 -10.45
C PHE A 222 -8.71 6.99 -11.19
N ALA A 223 -9.04 6.92 -12.48
CA ALA A 223 -9.40 8.11 -13.23
C ALA A 223 -10.76 8.65 -12.77
N LEU A 224 -11.72 7.79 -12.46
CA LEU A 224 -13.00 8.16 -11.85
C LEU A 224 -12.77 8.90 -10.53
N LEU A 225 -12.02 8.31 -9.58
CA LEU A 225 -11.73 8.94 -8.28
C LEU A 225 -11.08 10.33 -8.42
N ARG A 226 -10.12 10.47 -9.34
CA ARG A 226 -9.38 11.74 -9.54
C ARG A 226 -10.21 12.82 -10.22
N ASN A 227 -11.26 12.44 -10.93
CA ASN A 227 -12.08 13.37 -11.71
C ASN A 227 -13.46 13.65 -11.09
N LEU A 228 -13.74 13.19 -9.87
CA LEU A 228 -15.05 13.39 -9.22
C LEU A 228 -15.44 14.87 -9.14
N ARG A 229 -14.49 15.77 -8.85
CA ARG A 229 -14.72 17.21 -8.87
C ARG A 229 -15.18 17.69 -10.25
N ASN A 230 -14.48 17.27 -11.31
CA ASN A 230 -14.83 17.64 -12.68
C ASN A 230 -16.19 17.08 -13.10
N ILE A 231 -16.47 15.84 -12.72
CA ILE A 231 -17.77 15.19 -12.98
C ILE A 231 -18.90 15.94 -12.28
N LEU A 232 -18.72 16.30 -11.00
CA LEU A 232 -19.71 17.06 -10.23
C LEU A 232 -20.00 18.45 -10.82
N THR A 233 -19.01 19.12 -11.42
CA THR A 233 -19.16 20.45 -11.99
C THR A 233 -19.62 20.44 -13.44
N GLN A 234 -19.35 19.38 -14.22
CA GLN A 234 -19.53 19.35 -15.68
C GLN A 234 -20.62 18.38 -16.14
N ALA A 235 -21.04 17.44 -15.29
CA ALA A 235 -21.99 16.39 -15.67
C ALA A 235 -23.41 16.66 -15.11
N ASP A 236 -24.39 16.06 -15.78
CA ASP A 236 -25.78 16.05 -15.33
C ASP A 236 -26.01 15.06 -14.16
N ASP A 237 -27.20 15.11 -13.55
CA ASP A 237 -27.55 14.26 -12.41
C ASP A 237 -27.46 12.79 -12.74
N LYS A 238 -27.89 12.40 -13.94
CA LYS A 238 -27.87 11.01 -14.41
C LYS A 238 -26.43 10.47 -14.50
N THR A 239 -25.52 11.29 -15.01
CA THR A 239 -24.11 10.91 -15.11
C THR A 239 -23.44 10.79 -13.74
N VAL A 240 -23.80 11.68 -12.80
CA VAL A 240 -23.34 11.60 -11.40
C VAL A 240 -23.86 10.32 -10.74
N ASP A 241 -25.11 9.91 -10.99
CA ASP A 241 -25.67 8.67 -10.49
C ASP A 241 -24.90 7.45 -11.02
N LEU A 242 -24.60 7.41 -12.32
CA LEU A 242 -23.73 6.36 -12.90
C LEU A 242 -22.33 6.36 -12.31
N ALA A 243 -21.77 7.53 -12.01
CA ALA A 243 -20.47 7.62 -11.33
C ALA A 243 -20.54 7.04 -9.91
N CYS A 244 -21.61 7.31 -9.16
CA CYS A 244 -21.86 6.72 -7.84
C CYS A 244 -21.98 5.20 -7.91
N GLU A 245 -22.72 4.65 -8.87
CA GLU A 245 -22.82 3.20 -9.10
C GLU A 245 -21.46 2.58 -9.44
N ALA A 246 -20.66 3.28 -10.26
CA ALA A 246 -19.32 2.82 -10.61
C ALA A 246 -18.35 2.85 -9.40
N LEU A 247 -18.49 3.83 -8.50
CA LEU A 247 -17.70 3.94 -7.28
C LEU A 247 -17.91 2.76 -6.34
N VAL A 248 -19.15 2.28 -6.17
CA VAL A 248 -19.49 1.16 -5.28
C VAL A 248 -19.41 -0.20 -5.97
N ASN A 249 -18.90 -0.25 -7.19
CA ASN A 249 -18.74 -1.52 -7.90
C ASN A 249 -17.60 -2.36 -7.31
N GLU A 250 -17.96 -3.39 -6.56
CA GLU A 250 -17.05 -4.28 -5.85
C GLU A 250 -15.96 -4.87 -6.76
N THR A 251 -16.35 -5.42 -7.91
CA THR A 251 -15.39 -5.99 -8.88
C THR A 251 -14.41 -4.93 -9.41
N ALA A 252 -14.85 -3.69 -9.60
CA ALA A 252 -13.97 -2.60 -10.06
C ALA A 252 -13.01 -2.18 -8.96
N ILE A 253 -13.46 -2.10 -7.71
CA ILE A 253 -12.62 -1.83 -6.53
C ILE A 253 -11.52 -2.90 -6.42
N GLU A 254 -11.88 -4.17 -6.40
CA GLU A 254 -10.93 -5.28 -6.30
C GLU A 254 -9.90 -5.30 -7.44
N LYS A 255 -10.36 -5.19 -8.69
CA LYS A 255 -9.46 -5.18 -9.86
C LYS A 255 -8.54 -3.98 -9.91
N SER A 256 -8.96 -2.84 -9.39
CA SER A 256 -8.17 -1.61 -9.39
C SER A 256 -7.01 -1.64 -8.40
N LEU A 257 -7.08 -2.48 -7.35
CA LEU A 257 -6.17 -2.49 -6.21
C LEU A 257 -6.09 -1.10 -5.56
N VAL A 258 -7.21 -0.38 -5.52
CA VAL A 258 -7.26 0.94 -4.87
C VAL A 258 -7.06 0.77 -3.36
N MET A 259 -6.19 1.60 -2.82
CA MET A 259 -5.92 1.60 -1.38
C MET A 259 -6.98 2.42 -0.65
N PRO A 260 -7.53 1.95 0.50
CA PRO A 260 -8.64 2.60 1.19
C PRO A 260 -8.44 4.09 1.45
N PHE A 261 -7.24 4.53 1.83
CA PHE A 261 -6.95 5.94 2.07
C PHE A 261 -7.16 6.86 0.84
N ARG A 262 -7.23 6.29 -0.37
CA ARG A 262 -7.52 7.06 -1.60
C ARG A 262 -8.94 7.59 -1.64
N PHE A 263 -9.87 6.89 -1.02
CA PHE A 263 -11.25 7.37 -0.88
C PHE A 263 -11.31 8.57 0.05
N ASN A 264 -10.58 8.53 1.18
CA ASN A 264 -10.48 9.68 2.08
C ASN A 264 -9.87 10.89 1.35
N SER A 265 -8.76 10.69 0.63
CA SER A 265 -8.15 11.77 -0.17
C SER A 265 -9.11 12.37 -1.21
N ALA A 266 -10.01 11.55 -1.80
CA ALA A 266 -11.02 12.04 -2.72
C ALA A 266 -12.10 12.85 -2.00
N ILE A 267 -12.54 12.43 -0.82
CA ILE A 267 -13.50 13.18 0.02
C ILE A 267 -12.90 14.52 0.46
N ASP A 268 -11.65 14.53 0.92
CA ASP A 268 -10.98 15.75 1.37
C ASP A 268 -10.83 16.75 0.21
N ALA A 269 -10.47 16.29 -0.97
CA ALA A 269 -10.43 17.13 -2.18
C ALA A 269 -11.81 17.71 -2.57
N LEU A 270 -12.90 16.98 -2.30
CA LEU A 270 -14.26 17.47 -2.50
C LEU A 270 -14.65 18.48 -1.42
N LYS A 271 -14.35 18.23 -0.16
CA LYS A 271 -14.61 19.13 0.97
C LYS A 271 -13.88 20.47 0.76
N GLU A 272 -12.60 20.41 0.40
CA GLU A 272 -11.80 21.61 0.12
C GLU A 272 -12.40 22.43 -1.03
N HIS A 273 -12.80 21.78 -2.13
CA HIS A 273 -13.39 22.46 -3.29
C HIS A 273 -14.75 23.11 -2.98
N TYR A 274 -15.54 22.52 -2.10
CA TYR A 274 -16.88 23.00 -1.74
C TYR A 274 -16.93 23.68 -0.37
N ALA A 275 -15.77 24.03 0.22
CA ALA A 275 -15.70 24.67 1.54
C ALA A 275 -16.51 25.97 1.64
N GLU A 276 -16.59 26.75 0.54
CA GLU A 276 -17.30 28.03 0.48
C GLU A 276 -18.69 27.94 -0.15
N ALA A 277 -19.12 26.75 -0.60
CA ALA A 277 -20.41 26.56 -1.25
C ALA A 277 -21.30 25.59 -0.45
N PRO A 278 -22.63 25.81 -0.38
CA PRO A 278 -23.51 24.84 0.24
C PRO A 278 -23.43 23.52 -0.53
N SER A 279 -23.19 22.43 0.19
CA SER A 279 -23.08 21.09 -0.40
C SER A 279 -24.36 20.73 -1.14
N SER A 280 -24.26 20.48 -2.46
CA SER A 280 -25.37 20.04 -3.28
C SER A 280 -25.78 18.58 -2.92
N THR A 281 -26.99 18.20 -3.30
CA THR A 281 -27.44 16.80 -3.18
C THR A 281 -26.52 15.85 -3.93
N LYS A 282 -25.99 16.26 -5.10
CA LYS A 282 -24.99 15.49 -5.86
C LYS A 282 -23.71 15.25 -5.07
N THR A 283 -23.15 16.30 -4.44
CA THR A 283 -21.92 16.21 -3.64
C THR A 283 -22.10 15.24 -2.47
N ARG A 284 -23.23 15.34 -1.75
CA ARG A 284 -23.53 14.42 -0.64
C ARG A 284 -23.64 12.97 -1.11
N LYS A 285 -24.26 12.73 -2.27
CA LYS A 285 -24.39 11.40 -2.88
C LYS A 285 -23.03 10.79 -3.21
N VAL A 286 -22.13 11.58 -3.80
CA VAL A 286 -20.77 11.13 -4.11
C VAL A 286 -19.97 10.84 -2.84
N ILE A 287 -20.05 11.69 -1.81
CA ILE A 287 -19.40 11.45 -0.51
C ILE A 287 -19.91 10.17 0.14
N GLN A 288 -21.23 9.91 0.10
CA GLN A 288 -21.81 8.67 0.59
C GLN A 288 -21.26 7.45 -0.19
N SER A 289 -21.26 7.52 -1.52
CA SER A 289 -20.70 6.45 -2.35
C SER A 289 -19.22 6.19 -2.11
N LEU A 290 -18.42 7.21 -1.78
CA LEU A 290 -17.02 7.05 -1.37
C LEU A 290 -16.90 6.37 -0.01
N SER A 291 -17.78 6.69 0.94
CA SER A 291 -17.85 6.01 2.23
C SER A 291 -18.19 4.53 2.07
N ASP A 292 -19.23 4.23 1.25
CA ASP A 292 -19.64 2.86 0.96
C ASP A 292 -18.53 2.08 0.21
N ALA A 293 -17.85 2.72 -0.74
CA ALA A 293 -16.71 2.14 -1.44
C ALA A 293 -15.53 1.82 -0.49
N THR A 294 -15.35 2.63 0.56
CA THR A 294 -14.36 2.36 1.62
C THR A 294 -14.73 1.08 2.37
N ASP A 295 -15.99 0.95 2.81
CA ASP A 295 -16.46 -0.26 3.49
C ASP A 295 -16.32 -1.50 2.60
N ILE A 296 -16.63 -1.39 1.31
CA ILE A 296 -16.43 -2.47 0.33
C ILE A 296 -14.95 -2.83 0.19
N SER A 297 -14.06 -1.85 0.14
CA SER A 297 -12.61 -2.08 0.00
C SER A 297 -11.97 -2.76 1.20
N LEU A 298 -12.64 -2.76 2.35
CA LEU A 298 -12.19 -3.33 3.62
C LEU A 298 -13.06 -4.52 4.09
N LYS A 299 -13.87 -5.09 3.21
CA LYS A 299 -14.78 -6.20 3.55
C LYS A 299 -14.14 -7.49 4.03
N ASN A 300 -12.84 -7.69 3.72
CA ASN A 300 -12.10 -8.91 4.06
C ASN A 300 -11.39 -8.81 5.42
N VAL A 301 -11.79 -7.86 6.27
CA VAL A 301 -11.28 -7.78 7.65
C VAL A 301 -11.81 -8.98 8.45
N PRO A 302 -10.94 -9.76 9.10
CA PRO A 302 -11.35 -10.97 9.81
C PRO A 302 -12.16 -10.65 11.06
N GLN A 303 -13.10 -11.54 11.39
CA GLN A 303 -13.71 -11.60 12.72
C GLN A 303 -12.81 -12.43 13.63
N LEU A 304 -12.24 -11.78 14.63
CA LEU A 304 -11.24 -12.36 15.52
C LEU A 304 -11.93 -12.92 16.77
N ALA A 305 -11.67 -14.20 17.07
CA ALA A 305 -12.14 -14.81 18.30
C ALA A 305 -11.37 -14.26 19.51
N GLY A 306 -12.02 -14.16 20.66
CA GLY A 306 -11.40 -13.68 21.91
C GLY A 306 -11.36 -12.17 22.05
N SER A 307 -10.62 -11.70 23.05
CA SER A 307 -10.47 -10.28 23.36
C SER A 307 -9.32 -9.66 22.57
N THR A 308 -9.57 -8.52 21.95
CA THR A 308 -8.58 -7.82 21.11
C THR A 308 -8.41 -6.37 21.58
N LEU A 309 -7.16 -5.92 21.72
CA LEU A 309 -6.79 -4.51 21.85
C LEU A 309 -6.22 -4.04 20.50
N ILE A 310 -6.75 -2.96 19.96
CA ILE A 310 -6.24 -2.29 18.78
C ILE A 310 -5.60 -0.98 19.19
N ALA A 311 -4.28 -0.88 19.09
CA ALA A 311 -3.50 0.29 19.48
C ALA A 311 -3.02 1.03 18.24
N MET A 312 -3.50 2.26 18.05
CA MET A 312 -3.15 3.13 16.93
C MET A 312 -2.13 4.17 17.37
N ASP A 313 -1.00 4.18 16.70
CA ASP A 313 0.03 5.21 16.88
C ASP A 313 -0.44 6.54 16.29
N CYS A 314 -0.39 7.59 17.12
CA CYS A 314 -0.68 8.97 16.73
C CYS A 314 0.48 9.91 17.02
N SER A 315 1.71 9.40 17.09
CA SER A 315 2.94 10.18 17.26
C SER A 315 3.23 11.08 16.04
N GLY A 316 4.16 12.05 16.21
CA GLY A 316 4.48 13.03 15.18
C GLY A 316 4.99 12.45 13.87
N SER A 317 5.72 11.33 13.91
CA SER A 317 6.22 10.64 12.70
C SER A 317 5.12 9.99 11.85
N MET A 318 3.93 9.80 12.43
CA MET A 318 2.74 9.28 11.74
C MET A 318 1.99 10.33 10.93
N GLU A 319 2.39 11.61 10.97
CA GLU A 319 1.69 12.69 10.28
C GLU A 319 1.50 12.41 8.77
N GLY A 320 0.34 12.81 8.25
CA GLY A 320 -0.02 12.66 6.84
C GLY A 320 -0.59 11.29 6.51
N ARG A 321 0.01 10.59 5.55
CA ARG A 321 -0.51 9.31 5.05
C ARG A 321 -0.51 8.17 6.08
N PRO A 322 0.54 7.97 6.89
CA PRO A 322 0.58 6.87 7.85
C PRO A 322 -0.60 6.88 8.82
N ILE A 323 -0.90 8.03 9.42
CA ILE A 323 -2.00 8.13 10.38
C ILE A 323 -3.37 7.95 9.73
N GLN A 324 -3.54 8.38 8.47
CA GLN A 324 -4.76 8.13 7.70
C GLN A 324 -4.96 6.63 7.44
N ILE A 325 -3.90 5.89 7.16
CA ILE A 325 -3.97 4.43 6.98
C ILE A 325 -4.24 3.75 8.32
N ALA A 326 -3.53 4.14 9.39
CA ALA A 326 -3.71 3.62 10.73
C ALA A 326 -5.16 3.79 11.21
N SER A 327 -5.72 4.99 11.07
CA SER A 327 -7.11 5.26 11.48
C SER A 327 -8.13 4.44 10.71
N MET A 328 -7.97 4.27 9.40
CA MET A 328 -8.86 3.46 8.59
C MET A 328 -8.78 1.97 8.91
N PHE A 329 -7.58 1.46 9.17
CA PHE A 329 -7.40 0.05 9.52
C PHE A 329 -7.89 -0.24 10.94
N THR A 330 -7.62 0.68 11.89
CA THR A 330 -8.21 0.61 13.24
C THR A 330 -9.73 0.62 13.18
N ALA A 331 -10.32 1.52 12.40
CA ALA A 331 -11.76 1.61 12.20
C ALA A 331 -12.35 0.32 11.61
N ALA A 332 -11.69 -0.24 10.59
CA ALA A 332 -12.13 -1.47 9.94
C ALA A 332 -12.07 -2.68 10.89
N LEU A 333 -10.97 -2.81 11.66
CA LEU A 333 -10.81 -3.85 12.67
C LEU A 333 -11.86 -3.72 13.78
N ALA A 334 -12.08 -2.51 14.30
CA ALA A 334 -13.07 -2.26 15.34
C ALA A 334 -14.50 -2.55 14.86
N LYS A 335 -14.82 -2.18 13.61
CA LYS A 335 -16.12 -2.45 12.99
C LYS A 335 -16.39 -3.95 12.80
N ALA A 336 -15.37 -4.70 12.33
CA ALA A 336 -15.48 -6.15 12.16
C ALA A 336 -15.48 -6.91 13.49
N ASN A 337 -14.94 -6.31 14.57
CA ASN A 337 -14.78 -6.92 15.88
C ASN A 337 -15.38 -6.01 16.97
N PRO A 338 -16.71 -5.99 17.13
CA PRO A 338 -17.41 -5.05 18.03
C PRO A 338 -17.02 -5.17 19.51
N ASN A 339 -16.39 -6.27 19.91
CA ASN A 339 -15.89 -6.50 21.26
C ASN A 339 -14.41 -6.11 21.44
N ALA A 340 -13.77 -5.58 20.40
CA ALA A 340 -12.41 -5.09 20.50
C ALA A 340 -12.38 -3.74 21.21
N ASP A 341 -11.40 -3.57 22.10
CA ASP A 341 -11.08 -2.25 22.65
C ASP A 341 -10.15 -1.50 21.70
N VAL A 342 -10.36 -0.21 21.57
CA VAL A 342 -9.53 0.67 20.76
C VAL A 342 -8.75 1.61 21.67
N MET A 343 -7.49 1.75 21.40
CA MET A 343 -6.57 2.65 22.09
C MET A 343 -5.80 3.47 21.04
N ARG A 344 -5.54 4.74 21.34
CA ARG A 344 -4.52 5.50 20.63
C ARG A 344 -3.38 5.82 21.59
N PHE A 345 -2.18 5.95 21.06
CA PHE A 345 -1.01 6.25 21.85
C PHE A 345 -0.03 7.19 21.12
N SER A 346 0.68 7.98 21.93
CA SER A 346 1.85 8.78 21.56
C SER A 346 2.85 8.71 22.71
N THR A 347 3.05 9.76 23.51
CA THR A 347 3.78 9.73 24.78
C THR A 347 3.02 8.99 25.88
N ASP A 348 1.69 9.04 25.87
CA ASP A 348 0.79 8.26 26.72
C ASP A 348 -0.26 7.56 25.85
N ALA A 349 -1.04 6.67 26.47
CA ALA A 349 -2.08 5.92 25.78
C ALA A 349 -3.46 6.18 26.41
N GLU A 350 -4.49 6.19 25.59
CA GLU A 350 -5.88 6.34 26.01
C GLU A 350 -6.83 5.41 25.29
N TYR A 351 -7.82 4.88 26.01
CA TYR A 351 -8.92 4.13 25.42
C TYR A 351 -9.92 5.07 24.75
N LEU A 352 -10.40 4.65 23.57
CA LEU A 352 -11.44 5.35 22.85
C LEU A 352 -12.68 4.47 22.72
N LEU A 353 -13.84 5.04 23.00
CA LEU A 353 -15.12 4.37 22.78
C LEU A 353 -15.54 4.55 21.32
N VAL A 354 -15.48 3.47 20.56
CA VAL A 354 -15.85 3.44 19.14
C VAL A 354 -17.23 2.80 19.01
N ASN A 355 -18.09 3.41 18.19
CA ASN A 355 -19.38 2.80 17.82
C ASN A 355 -19.19 1.97 16.54
N PRO A 356 -19.24 0.62 16.59
CA PRO A 356 -19.04 -0.23 15.42
C PRO A 356 -20.14 -0.13 14.37
N ALA A 357 -21.28 0.49 14.71
CA ALA A 357 -22.37 0.72 13.75
C ALA A 357 -22.09 1.90 12.79
N ASP A 358 -21.13 2.77 13.11
CA ASP A 358 -20.75 3.87 12.25
C ASP A 358 -20.02 3.37 10.99
N SER A 359 -19.98 4.20 9.94
CA SER A 359 -19.17 3.88 8.76
C SER A 359 -17.68 3.83 9.11
N THR A 360 -16.89 3.02 8.40
CA THR A 360 -15.43 2.98 8.61
C THR A 360 -14.82 4.37 8.53
N MET A 361 -15.29 5.19 7.59
CA MET A 361 -14.84 6.59 7.45
C MET A 361 -15.23 7.45 8.65
N GLY A 362 -16.43 7.27 9.21
CA GLY A 362 -16.89 7.98 10.41
C GLY A 362 -16.01 7.66 11.62
N ILE A 363 -15.75 6.38 11.84
CA ILE A 363 -14.85 5.92 12.91
C ILE A 363 -13.44 6.46 12.70
N ALA A 364 -12.89 6.35 11.48
CA ALA A 364 -11.55 6.84 11.17
C ALA A 364 -11.41 8.36 11.44
N ASN A 365 -12.39 9.16 11.06
CA ASN A 365 -12.42 10.59 11.36
C ASN A 365 -12.50 10.87 12.86
N TYR A 366 -13.27 10.09 13.61
CA TYR A 366 -13.33 10.21 15.08
C TYR A 366 -11.96 9.91 15.72
N LEU A 367 -11.26 8.88 15.26
CA LEU A 367 -9.92 8.52 15.73
C LEU A 367 -8.87 9.60 15.45
N LEU A 368 -9.09 10.45 14.44
CA LEU A 368 -8.20 11.56 14.07
C LEU A 368 -8.55 12.89 14.76
N HIS A 369 -9.56 12.91 15.60
CA HIS A 369 -9.95 14.14 16.32
C HIS A 369 -9.07 14.35 17.55
N ASP A 370 -8.62 15.59 17.79
CA ASP A 370 -7.82 16.00 18.96
C ASP A 370 -6.59 15.11 19.21
N LEU A 371 -5.76 14.94 18.16
CA LEU A 371 -4.53 14.15 18.25
C LEU A 371 -3.44 14.90 19.03
N ASP A 372 -2.81 14.18 19.96
CA ASP A 372 -1.55 14.58 20.59
C ASP A 372 -0.37 13.96 19.79
N MET A 373 0.10 14.69 18.79
CA MET A 373 1.15 14.22 17.88
C MET A 373 2.55 14.47 18.46
N CYS A 374 2.85 13.84 19.58
CA CYS A 374 4.11 13.98 20.31
C CYS A 374 5.09 12.80 20.06
N GLY A 375 5.72 12.29 21.13
CA GLY A 375 6.67 11.18 21.10
C GLY A 375 6.00 9.83 20.87
N THR A 376 6.81 8.76 20.75
CA THR A 376 6.33 7.40 20.51
C THR A 376 6.73 6.49 21.66
N ASN A 377 5.79 6.22 22.58
CA ASN A 377 5.97 5.39 23.76
C ASN A 377 5.12 4.11 23.70
N PHE A 378 5.71 3.02 23.21
CA PHE A 378 5.05 1.71 23.16
C PHE A 378 4.75 1.13 24.55
N ASN A 379 5.49 1.55 25.59
CA ASN A 379 5.26 1.07 26.96
C ASN A 379 3.88 1.47 27.45
N SER A 380 3.41 2.66 27.06
CA SER A 380 2.11 3.21 27.44
C SER A 380 0.94 2.28 27.08
N ILE A 381 1.05 1.50 25.99
CA ILE A 381 0.04 0.52 25.56
C ILE A 381 -0.14 -0.54 26.66
N PHE A 382 0.95 -1.12 27.13
CA PHE A 382 0.95 -2.22 28.10
C PHE A 382 0.67 -1.72 29.52
N GLU A 383 1.11 -0.52 29.87
CA GLU A 383 0.85 0.12 31.16
C GLU A 383 -0.62 0.52 31.31
N LYS A 384 -1.26 0.95 30.22
CA LYS A 384 -2.65 1.36 30.20
C LYS A 384 -3.63 0.20 30.05
N ALA A 385 -3.17 -0.92 29.50
CA ALA A 385 -4.00 -2.12 29.34
C ALA A 385 -4.53 -2.60 30.69
N ASN A 386 -5.87 -2.70 30.81
CA ASN A 386 -6.55 -2.88 32.09
C ASN A 386 -7.16 -4.28 32.30
N LYS A 387 -6.96 -5.18 31.35
CA LYS A 387 -7.42 -6.59 31.40
C LYS A 387 -6.52 -7.50 30.55
N ALA A 388 -6.69 -8.80 30.68
CA ALA A 388 -6.07 -9.78 29.80
C ALA A 388 -6.66 -9.68 28.39
N TYR A 389 -5.80 -9.60 27.38
CA TYR A 389 -6.18 -9.70 25.98
C TYR A 389 -5.61 -10.99 25.38
N ASP A 390 -6.35 -11.59 24.43
CA ASP A 390 -5.85 -12.71 23.63
C ASP A 390 -5.00 -12.19 22.47
N ARG A 391 -5.22 -10.91 22.08
CA ARG A 391 -4.54 -10.29 20.95
C ARG A 391 -4.36 -8.79 21.15
N ILE A 392 -3.19 -8.28 20.74
CA ILE A 392 -2.87 -6.84 20.69
C ILE A 392 -2.40 -6.53 19.27
N VAL A 393 -3.08 -5.61 18.59
CA VAL A 393 -2.73 -5.15 17.22
C VAL A 393 -2.20 -3.73 17.32
N ILE A 394 -0.94 -3.53 16.97
CA ILE A 394 -0.26 -2.23 17.02
C ILE A 394 -0.04 -1.74 15.60
N LEU A 395 -0.63 -0.60 15.25
CA LEU A 395 -0.47 0.07 13.95
C LEU A 395 0.42 1.30 14.15
N SER A 396 1.67 1.24 13.64
CA SER A 396 2.69 2.25 13.89
C SER A 396 3.73 2.25 12.76
N ASP A 397 4.62 3.23 12.75
CA ASP A 397 5.85 3.21 11.94
C ASP A 397 7.03 2.51 12.66
N MET A 398 6.78 1.93 13.82
CA MET A 398 7.75 1.17 14.63
C MET A 398 8.99 1.98 15.07
N GLN A 399 8.84 3.27 15.35
CA GLN A 399 9.92 4.17 15.75
C GLN A 399 9.77 4.64 17.20
N ALA A 400 9.60 3.70 18.15
CA ALA A 400 9.55 4.04 19.58
C ALA A 400 10.92 4.52 20.07
N TRP A 401 10.92 5.61 20.82
CA TRP A 401 12.11 6.22 21.44
C TRP A 401 11.87 6.79 22.84
N ASP A 402 10.59 6.92 23.22
CA ASP A 402 10.19 7.42 24.53
C ASP A 402 9.79 6.26 25.46
N GLY A 403 9.97 6.43 26.76
CA GLY A 403 9.67 5.44 27.78
C GLY A 403 10.88 5.01 28.61
N TYR A 404 10.60 4.46 29.82
CA TYR A 404 11.64 4.02 30.75
C TYR A 404 12.18 2.61 30.44
N TYR A 405 11.45 1.84 29.68
CA TYR A 405 11.78 0.44 29.38
C TYR A 405 11.73 0.19 27.88
N VAL A 406 12.43 -0.83 27.43
CA VAL A 406 12.20 -1.36 26.08
C VAL A 406 10.79 -1.97 26.00
N PRO A 407 10.08 -1.83 24.88
CA PRO A 407 8.68 -2.31 24.75
C PRO A 407 8.50 -3.79 25.10
N THR A 408 9.52 -4.62 24.87
CA THR A 408 9.54 -6.04 25.23
C THR A 408 9.42 -6.27 26.74
N GLU A 409 10.03 -5.41 27.57
CA GLU A 409 9.97 -5.52 29.03
C GLU A 409 8.57 -5.16 29.55
N SER A 410 7.97 -4.10 29.05
CA SER A 410 6.60 -3.71 29.39
C SER A 410 5.58 -4.77 28.96
N ALA A 411 5.75 -5.36 27.77
CA ALA A 411 4.93 -6.50 27.31
C ALA A 411 5.08 -7.72 28.23
N LYS A 412 6.29 -8.01 28.74
CA LYS A 412 6.54 -9.08 29.71
C LYS A 412 5.86 -8.79 31.06
N ASN A 413 5.94 -7.56 31.56
CA ASN A 413 5.29 -7.13 32.78
C ASN A 413 3.77 -7.25 32.67
N TYR A 414 3.19 -6.81 31.56
CA TYR A 414 1.77 -6.97 31.25
C TYR A 414 1.35 -8.46 31.28
N ARG A 415 2.09 -9.36 30.59
CA ARG A 415 1.82 -10.80 30.61
C ARG A 415 1.84 -11.37 32.02
N SER A 416 2.78 -10.93 32.85
CA SER A 416 2.90 -11.38 34.23
C SER A 416 1.76 -10.86 35.10
N THR A 417 1.36 -9.59 34.93
CA THR A 417 0.30 -8.93 35.71
C THR A 417 -1.06 -9.58 35.47
N PHE A 418 -1.39 -9.88 34.22
CA PHE A 418 -2.69 -10.42 33.84
C PHE A 418 -2.67 -11.94 33.64
N ASN A 419 -1.53 -12.60 33.86
CA ASN A 419 -1.33 -14.03 33.63
C ASN A 419 -1.85 -14.48 32.26
N CYS A 420 -1.45 -13.74 31.18
CA CYS A 420 -1.87 -13.96 29.80
C CYS A 420 -0.67 -13.99 28.86
N ASP A 421 -0.86 -14.50 27.65
CA ASP A 421 0.16 -14.50 26.59
C ASP A 421 -0.47 -14.11 25.25
N PRO A 422 -0.76 -12.80 25.02
CA PRO A 422 -1.43 -12.36 23.80
C PRO A 422 -0.57 -12.55 22.56
N HIS A 423 -1.24 -12.81 21.43
CA HIS A 423 -0.65 -12.62 20.13
C HIS A 423 -0.43 -11.12 19.87
N ILE A 424 0.80 -10.69 19.63
CA ILE A 424 1.11 -9.29 19.31
C ILE A 424 1.30 -9.18 17.81
N PHE A 425 0.47 -8.38 17.15
CA PHE A 425 0.59 -8.02 15.77
C PHE A 425 1.22 -6.64 15.63
N SER A 426 2.36 -6.58 14.99
CA SER A 426 3.12 -5.35 14.73
C SER A 426 2.93 -4.97 13.27
N TRP A 427 2.10 -3.97 12.99
CA TRP A 427 1.79 -3.53 11.63
C TRP A 427 2.64 -2.30 11.27
N ASP A 428 3.71 -2.54 10.51
CA ASP A 428 4.62 -1.50 10.04
C ASP A 428 4.01 -0.74 8.85
N LEU A 429 3.74 0.55 9.06
CA LEU A 429 3.12 1.44 8.08
C LEU A 429 4.12 2.27 7.27
N GLN A 430 5.42 2.15 7.52
CA GLN A 430 6.46 2.95 6.86
C GLN A 430 7.61 2.11 6.27
N GLY A 431 7.79 0.87 6.74
CA GLY A 431 8.83 -0.04 6.24
C GLY A 431 10.23 0.41 6.57
N TYR A 432 10.46 0.96 7.77
CA TYR A 432 11.78 1.42 8.19
C TYR A 432 12.78 0.29 8.51
N GLY A 433 12.28 -0.94 8.70
CA GLY A 433 13.12 -2.14 8.80
C GLY A 433 13.51 -2.53 10.21
N SER A 434 13.25 -1.73 11.24
CA SER A 434 13.45 -2.08 12.64
C SER A 434 12.16 -2.61 13.27
N LEU A 435 12.30 -3.48 14.29
CA LEU A 435 11.19 -4.05 15.05
C LEU A 435 11.26 -3.57 16.51
N GLN A 436 10.11 -3.34 17.13
CA GLN A 436 10.02 -3.02 18.56
C GLN A 436 10.01 -4.24 19.47
N PHE A 437 9.85 -5.42 18.88
CA PHE A 437 9.82 -6.71 19.55
C PHE A 437 10.66 -7.72 18.75
N PRO A 438 11.24 -8.76 19.40
CA PRO A 438 11.92 -9.83 18.69
C PRO A 438 10.98 -10.52 17.69
N GLU A 439 11.49 -10.81 16.49
CA GLU A 439 10.68 -11.40 15.38
C GLU A 439 9.96 -12.71 15.77
N ASN A 440 10.53 -13.48 16.69
CA ASN A 440 9.95 -14.73 17.15
C ASN A 440 8.82 -14.56 18.19
N LYS A 441 8.56 -13.35 18.65
CA LYS A 441 7.56 -12.99 19.67
C LYS A 441 6.37 -12.23 19.11
N VAL A 442 6.44 -11.78 17.86
CA VAL A 442 5.43 -10.96 17.23
C VAL A 442 5.11 -11.45 15.83
N TYR A 443 3.94 -11.07 15.37
CA TYR A 443 3.50 -11.27 14.00
C TYR A 443 3.62 -9.96 13.25
N ALA A 444 4.65 -9.84 12.41
CA ALA A 444 4.87 -8.64 11.60
C ALA A 444 3.91 -8.62 10.41
N LEU A 445 3.23 -7.49 10.25
CA LEU A 445 2.32 -7.19 9.15
C LEU A 445 2.79 -5.97 8.38
N ALA A 446 2.50 -5.93 7.07
CA ALA A 446 2.74 -4.79 6.22
C ALA A 446 1.70 -4.72 5.11
N GLY A 447 1.59 -3.54 4.47
CA GLY A 447 0.69 -3.31 3.36
C GLY A 447 -0.52 -2.44 3.70
N PHE A 448 -1.16 -1.90 2.65
CA PHE A 448 -2.14 -0.82 2.75
C PHE A 448 -3.50 -1.19 2.15
N ASN A 449 -3.82 -2.49 2.05
CA ASN A 449 -5.11 -2.96 1.58
C ASN A 449 -5.60 -4.17 2.39
N ASP A 450 -6.79 -4.64 2.08
CA ASP A 450 -7.48 -5.75 2.76
C ASP A 450 -6.73 -7.09 2.70
N LYS A 451 -5.76 -7.25 1.78
CA LYS A 451 -4.94 -8.48 1.69
C LYS A 451 -4.04 -8.68 2.93
N ALA A 452 -3.65 -7.60 3.57
CA ALA A 452 -2.88 -7.68 4.81
C ALA A 452 -3.71 -8.30 5.95
N PHE A 453 -5.01 -8.04 6.01
CA PHE A 453 -5.92 -8.68 6.98
C PHE A 453 -6.07 -10.19 6.75
N GLN A 454 -6.08 -10.64 5.49
CA GLN A 454 -6.14 -12.09 5.17
C GLN A 454 -4.90 -12.83 5.67
N ILE A 455 -3.75 -12.15 5.67
CA ILE A 455 -2.50 -12.70 6.21
C ILE A 455 -2.56 -12.79 7.75
N MET A 456 -3.16 -11.80 8.41
CA MET A 456 -3.30 -11.73 9.86
C MET A 456 -3.96 -13.00 10.43
N GLU A 457 -5.06 -13.43 9.84
CA GLU A 457 -5.78 -14.64 10.29
C GLU A 457 -4.90 -15.90 10.20
N THR A 458 -4.08 -16.01 9.16
CA THR A 458 -3.19 -17.16 8.97
C THR A 458 -1.97 -17.12 9.91
N LEU A 459 -1.50 -15.92 10.28
CA LEU A 459 -0.33 -15.73 11.14
C LEU A 459 -0.53 -16.33 12.53
N GLU A 460 -1.75 -16.39 13.07
CA GLU A 460 -2.03 -16.99 14.38
C GLU A 460 -1.73 -18.50 14.42
N THR A 461 -1.80 -19.16 13.26
CA THR A 461 -1.52 -20.60 13.13
C THR A 461 -0.14 -20.85 12.52
N ASP A 462 0.36 -19.95 11.68
CA ASP A 462 1.68 -20.00 11.03
C ASP A 462 2.35 -18.62 11.08
N LYS A 463 3.28 -18.43 12.02
CA LYS A 463 4.03 -17.17 12.18
C LYS A 463 4.82 -16.74 10.94
N ASN A 464 5.11 -17.66 10.04
CA ASN A 464 5.80 -17.41 8.78
C ASN A 464 4.84 -17.25 7.59
N ALA A 465 3.51 -17.16 7.82
CA ALA A 465 2.51 -17.16 6.77
C ALA A 465 2.78 -16.12 5.67
N LEU A 466 3.23 -14.92 6.02
CA LEU A 466 3.59 -13.88 5.06
C LEU A 466 4.74 -14.34 4.15
N ILE A 467 5.83 -14.84 4.73
CA ILE A 467 7.00 -15.33 3.99
C ILE A 467 6.62 -16.56 3.15
N ASN A 468 5.90 -17.52 3.75
CA ASN A 468 5.47 -18.74 3.08
C ASN A 468 4.54 -18.45 1.90
N SER A 469 3.65 -17.48 2.04
CA SER A 469 2.75 -17.04 0.95
C SER A 469 3.52 -16.46 -0.24
N ILE A 470 4.64 -15.81 0.01
CA ILE A 470 5.54 -15.28 -1.02
C ILE A 470 6.31 -16.42 -1.67
N GLU A 471 6.88 -17.33 -0.87
CA GLU A 471 7.65 -18.47 -1.38
C GLU A 471 6.83 -19.41 -2.25
N SER A 472 5.51 -19.48 -2.02
CA SER A 472 4.59 -20.29 -2.83
C SER A 472 4.29 -19.72 -4.22
N VAL A 473 4.64 -18.45 -4.50
CA VAL A 473 4.40 -17.82 -5.80
C VAL A 473 5.27 -18.47 -6.88
N ALA A 474 4.69 -18.82 -8.03
CA ALA A 474 5.42 -19.28 -9.20
C ALA A 474 6.10 -18.10 -9.93
N LEU A 475 7.30 -18.34 -10.48
CA LEU A 475 8.07 -17.40 -11.30
C LEU A 475 7.97 -17.75 -12.77
#